data_585ea51f1aead63c0e6b6385a3b0d911
#
_entry.id   585ea51f1aead63c0e6b6385a3b0d911
#
_cell.length_a   1.000
_cell.length_b   1.000
_cell.length_c   1.000
_cell.angle_alpha   90.00
_cell.angle_beta   90.00
_cell.angle_gamma   90.00
#
_symmetry.space_group_name_H-M   'P 1'
#
loop_
_entity.id
_entity.type
_entity.pdbx_description
1 polymer ?
#
loop_
_entity_poly.entity_id
_entity_poly.type
_entity_poly.pdbx_seq_one_letter_code
_entity_poly.pdbx_strand_id
1 'polypeptide(L)'
;MTINSLNYNTIENLVEEWKDTVNKIGFQFHTPFVKNDPLWMPFGDKRTKVVDNLIALRNKYPHFVINGEKQLSLMKGNWGGIGTTPVQCPSWAILSLDHMGRIKQPCCIGSADNIKKETAKPICEECGLGCYSVLVANGIKGN
;
A
#
# COMPACT_ATOMS: atom_id res chain seq x y z
N MET A 1 -0.71 -5.34 -7.55
CA MET A 1 0.77 -5.31 -7.72
C MET A 1 1.41 -4.56 -6.57
N THR A 2 2.51 -5.07 -6.01
CA THR A 2 3.29 -4.34 -5.00
C THR A 2 4.48 -3.64 -5.65
N ILE A 3 4.55 -2.32 -5.46
CA ILE A 3 5.60 -1.44 -5.99
C ILE A 3 6.73 -1.33 -4.96
N ASN A 4 7.96 -1.39 -5.43
CA ASN A 4 9.15 -1.28 -4.61
C ASN A 4 10.28 -0.53 -5.36
N SER A 5 11.44 -0.39 -4.72
CA SER A 5 12.60 0.32 -5.29
C SER A 5 13.17 -0.31 -6.57
N LEU A 6 12.85 -1.57 -6.87
CA LEU A 6 13.38 -2.29 -8.03
C LEU A 6 12.42 -2.28 -9.24
N ASN A 7 11.10 -2.22 -9.02
CA ASN A 7 10.12 -2.41 -10.10
C ASN A 7 9.30 -1.15 -10.45
N TYR A 8 9.51 -0.03 -9.77
CA TYR A 8 8.71 1.19 -9.95
C TYR A 8 8.75 1.76 -11.38
N ASN A 9 9.78 1.48 -12.14
CA ASN A 9 9.97 1.95 -13.51
C ASN A 9 9.35 1.04 -14.58
N THR A 10 8.81 -0.10 -14.21
CA THR A 10 8.17 -1.06 -15.13
C THR A 10 6.65 -0.99 -15.13
N ILE A 11 6.06 -0.11 -14.35
CA ILE A 11 4.61 -0.06 -14.10
C ILE A 11 3.81 0.19 -15.39
N GLU A 12 4.25 1.15 -16.22
CA GLU A 12 3.56 1.48 -17.47
C GLU A 12 3.56 0.29 -18.43
N ASN A 13 4.72 -0.32 -18.64
CA ASN A 13 4.85 -1.50 -19.49
C ASN A 13 3.98 -2.64 -18.98
N LEU A 14 3.95 -2.86 -17.67
CA LEU A 14 3.13 -3.90 -17.06
C LEU A 14 1.63 -3.63 -17.28
N VAL A 15 1.19 -2.38 -17.14
CA VAL A 15 -0.21 -2.02 -17.38
C VAL A 15 -0.59 -2.25 -18.86
N GLU A 16 0.28 -1.84 -19.80
CA GLU A 16 0.04 -2.04 -21.24
C GLU A 16 0.00 -3.53 -21.61
N GLU A 17 0.86 -4.35 -21.03
CA GLU A 17 0.91 -5.78 -21.25
C GLU A 17 -0.33 -6.51 -20.74
N TRP A 18 -0.83 -6.11 -19.55
CA TRP A 18 -1.84 -6.87 -18.84
C TRP A 18 -3.28 -6.37 -19.04
N LYS A 19 -3.47 -5.15 -19.58
CA LYS A 19 -4.80 -4.52 -19.72
C LYS A 19 -5.82 -5.34 -20.50
N ASP A 20 -5.34 -6.18 -21.43
CA ASP A 20 -6.19 -7.02 -22.28
C ASP A 20 -6.24 -8.50 -21.79
N THR A 21 -5.46 -8.83 -20.76
CA THR A 21 -5.33 -10.20 -20.24
C THR A 21 -6.05 -10.40 -18.91
N VAL A 22 -6.01 -9.41 -18.03
CA VAL A 22 -6.68 -9.46 -16.71
C VAL A 22 -7.75 -8.39 -16.60
N ASN A 23 -8.76 -8.66 -15.80
CA ASN A 23 -9.90 -7.76 -15.68
C ASN A 23 -9.55 -6.44 -14.97
N LYS A 24 -8.72 -6.49 -13.94
CA LYS A 24 -8.41 -5.32 -13.09
C LYS A 24 -7.03 -5.45 -12.45
N ILE A 25 -6.39 -4.31 -12.21
CA ILE A 25 -5.13 -4.22 -11.47
C ILE A 25 -5.25 -3.21 -10.32
N GLY A 26 -4.67 -3.55 -9.18
CA GLY A 26 -4.54 -2.64 -8.04
C GLY A 26 -3.08 -2.50 -7.62
N PHE A 27 -2.70 -1.32 -7.15
CA PHE A 27 -1.35 -0.98 -6.73
C PHE A 27 -1.27 -0.68 -5.25
N GLN A 28 -0.17 -1.08 -4.65
CA GLN A 28 0.25 -0.70 -3.30
C GLN A 28 1.77 -0.65 -3.26
N PHE A 29 2.33 0.03 -2.28
CA PHE A 29 3.78 0.02 -2.06
C PHE A 29 4.20 -1.07 -1.10
N HIS A 30 5.45 -1.51 -1.23
CA HIS A 30 6.08 -2.42 -0.29
C HIS A 30 6.11 -1.79 1.11
N THR A 31 5.77 -2.60 2.10
CA THR A 31 5.85 -2.24 3.52
C THR A 31 6.96 -3.06 4.16
N PRO A 32 8.00 -2.44 4.71
CA PRO A 32 9.12 -3.16 5.30
C PRO A 32 8.76 -3.80 6.64
N PHE A 33 9.44 -4.89 6.95
CA PHE A 33 9.42 -5.56 8.26
C PHE A 33 10.74 -5.41 9.02
N VAL A 34 11.76 -4.90 8.34
CA VAL A 34 13.08 -4.62 8.90
C VAL A 34 13.50 -3.20 8.55
N LYS A 35 14.26 -2.57 9.43
CA LYS A 35 14.82 -1.23 9.17
C LYS A 35 15.77 -1.28 7.99
N ASN A 36 15.79 -0.22 7.19
CA ASN A 36 16.65 -0.09 6.00
C ASN A 36 16.41 -1.18 4.95
N ASP A 37 15.17 -1.64 4.82
CA ASP A 37 14.80 -2.59 3.78
C ASP A 37 15.08 -1.97 2.39
N PRO A 38 15.95 -2.59 1.55
CA PRO A 38 16.32 -2.03 0.25
C PRO A 38 15.15 -2.00 -0.75
N LEU A 39 14.09 -2.75 -0.50
CA LEU A 39 12.89 -2.75 -1.33
C LEU A 39 11.95 -1.60 -0.99
N TRP A 40 12.09 -1.00 0.17
CA TRP A 40 11.28 0.14 0.54
C TRP A 40 11.58 1.35 -0.33
N MET A 41 10.54 1.99 -0.83
CA MET A 41 10.63 3.25 -1.54
C MET A 41 10.29 4.40 -0.58
N PRO A 42 11.28 5.21 -0.14
CA PRO A 42 11.06 6.32 0.77
C PRO A 42 10.02 7.32 0.26
N PHE A 43 9.34 7.98 1.17
CA PHE A 43 8.53 9.15 0.85
C PHE A 43 9.43 10.26 0.29
N GLY A 44 8.92 11.03 -0.65
CA GLY A 44 9.65 12.11 -1.31
C GLY A 44 9.37 12.17 -2.81
N ASP A 45 10.20 12.91 -3.54
CA ASP A 45 9.96 13.24 -4.95
C ASP A 45 9.87 12.03 -5.87
N LYS A 46 10.72 11.02 -5.65
CA LYS A 46 10.72 9.80 -6.45
C LYS A 46 9.39 9.06 -6.32
N ARG A 47 8.93 8.86 -5.09
CA ARG A 47 7.65 8.20 -4.82
C ARG A 47 6.48 9.02 -5.31
N THR A 48 6.53 10.34 -5.14
CA THR A 48 5.52 11.28 -5.66
C THR A 48 5.36 11.14 -7.17
N LYS A 49 6.46 11.12 -7.94
CA LYS A 49 6.43 10.91 -9.39
C LYS A 49 5.82 9.57 -9.78
N VAL A 50 6.14 8.51 -9.06
CA VAL A 50 5.54 7.19 -9.30
C VAL A 50 4.03 7.22 -9.06
N VAL A 51 3.57 7.89 -8.01
CA VAL A 51 2.13 8.01 -7.73
C VAL A 51 1.44 8.90 -8.79
N ASP A 52 2.07 9.97 -9.25
CA ASP A 52 1.52 10.79 -10.33
C ASP A 52 1.34 9.99 -11.62
N ASN A 53 2.30 9.12 -11.95
CA ASN A 53 2.18 8.16 -13.03
C ASN A 53 1.01 7.18 -12.83
N LEU A 54 0.83 6.66 -11.63
CA LEU A 54 -0.31 5.78 -11.32
C LEU A 54 -1.65 6.50 -11.49
N ILE A 55 -1.74 7.78 -11.11
CA ILE A 55 -2.94 8.60 -11.30
C ILE A 55 -3.19 8.80 -12.80
N ALA A 56 -2.15 9.09 -13.59
CA ALA A 56 -2.27 9.20 -15.04
C ALA A 56 -2.75 7.89 -15.69
N LEU A 57 -2.18 6.76 -15.29
CA LEU A 57 -2.59 5.42 -15.75
C LEU A 57 -4.04 5.10 -15.34
N ARG A 58 -4.43 5.45 -14.13
CA ARG A 58 -5.82 5.29 -13.67
C ARG A 58 -6.78 6.13 -14.51
N ASN A 59 -6.41 7.36 -14.88
CA ASN A 59 -7.24 8.23 -15.72
C ASN A 59 -7.29 7.74 -17.17
N LYS A 60 -6.20 7.18 -17.68
CA LYS A 60 -6.14 6.53 -19.00
C LYS A 60 -6.96 5.22 -19.06
N TYR A 61 -6.94 4.44 -17.96
CA TYR A 61 -7.59 3.13 -17.86
C TYR A 61 -8.51 3.02 -16.65
N PRO A 62 -9.62 3.81 -16.59
CA PRO A 62 -10.42 3.96 -15.36
C PRO A 62 -11.17 2.69 -14.95
N HIS A 63 -11.40 1.77 -15.89
CA HIS A 63 -12.07 0.48 -15.61
C HIS A 63 -11.08 -0.64 -15.29
N PHE A 64 -9.79 -0.43 -15.56
CA PHE A 64 -8.73 -1.41 -15.34
C PHE A 64 -7.97 -1.16 -14.03
N VAL A 65 -7.52 0.08 -13.78
CA VAL A 65 -6.83 0.44 -12.51
C VAL A 65 -7.87 0.74 -11.44
N ILE A 66 -7.94 -0.13 -10.42
CA ILE A 66 -9.00 -0.06 -9.39
C ILE A 66 -8.73 0.96 -8.27
N ASN A 67 -7.49 1.42 -8.13
CA ASN A 67 -7.18 2.44 -7.12
C ASN A 67 -7.91 3.75 -7.43
N GLY A 68 -8.60 4.32 -6.44
CA GLY A 68 -9.16 5.66 -6.55
C GLY A 68 -8.07 6.73 -6.52
N GLU A 69 -8.29 7.86 -7.19
CA GLU A 69 -7.31 8.97 -7.23
C GLU A 69 -6.96 9.49 -5.84
N LYS A 70 -7.97 9.67 -4.97
CA LYS A 70 -7.75 10.08 -3.58
C LYS A 70 -6.91 9.04 -2.82
N GLN A 71 -7.15 7.74 -3.05
CA GLN A 71 -6.36 6.67 -2.49
C GLN A 71 -4.90 6.75 -2.95
N LEU A 72 -4.66 6.91 -4.26
CA LEU A 72 -3.30 7.05 -4.81
C LEU A 72 -2.60 8.29 -4.26
N SER A 73 -3.28 9.43 -4.22
CA SER A 73 -2.72 10.68 -3.69
C SER A 73 -2.23 10.55 -2.25
N LEU A 74 -2.93 9.77 -1.42
CA LEU A 74 -2.50 9.46 -0.05
C LEU A 74 -1.20 8.65 0.01
N MET A 75 -0.83 7.94 -1.07
CA MET A 75 0.41 7.16 -1.12
C MET A 75 1.66 8.01 -1.42
N LYS A 76 1.52 9.29 -1.81
CA LYS A 76 2.65 10.22 -2.06
C LYS A 76 3.44 10.52 -0.81
N GLY A 77 2.72 10.72 0.28
CA GLY A 77 3.28 11.09 1.55
C GLY A 77 3.07 9.99 2.58
N ASN A 78 3.16 10.41 3.78
CA ASN A 78 3.00 9.66 5.00
C ASN A 78 1.58 9.73 5.55
N TRP A 79 0.58 9.66 4.70
CA TRP A 79 -0.83 9.60 5.09
C TRP A 79 -1.38 10.82 5.86
N GLY A 80 -0.65 11.91 5.90
CA GLY A 80 -1.09 13.15 6.58
C GLY A 80 0.00 13.89 7.35
N GLY A 81 1.24 13.44 7.29
CA GLY A 81 2.39 14.13 7.85
C GLY A 81 3.63 14.05 6.94
N ILE A 82 4.72 14.70 7.28
CA ILE A 82 5.95 14.74 6.46
C ILE A 82 6.90 13.62 6.91
N GLY A 83 7.11 12.62 6.04
CA GLY A 83 8.15 11.61 6.20
C GLY A 83 7.75 10.32 6.91
N THR A 84 6.58 10.25 7.54
CA THR A 84 6.13 9.05 8.26
C THR A 84 4.66 8.74 8.02
N THR A 85 4.27 7.48 8.07
CA THR A 85 2.87 7.08 8.14
C THR A 85 2.33 7.40 9.55
N PRO A 86 1.15 8.02 9.69
CA PRO A 86 0.56 8.22 11.01
C PRO A 86 0.41 6.88 11.73
N VAL A 87 0.80 6.86 13.00
CA VAL A 87 0.78 5.63 13.83
C VAL A 87 -0.65 5.13 14.08
N GLN A 88 -1.62 6.02 13.93
CA GLN A 88 -3.04 5.73 14.11
C GLN A 88 -3.68 5.18 12.83
N CYS A 89 -3.20 4.01 12.40
CA CYS A 89 -3.78 3.31 11.28
C CYS A 89 -5.18 2.79 11.64
N PRO A 90 -6.21 3.03 10.78
CA PRO A 90 -7.56 2.53 11.03
C PRO A 90 -7.69 1.02 10.77
N SER A 91 -6.67 0.23 11.06
CA SER A 91 -6.68 -1.24 10.90
C SER A 91 -7.77 -1.93 11.72
N TRP A 92 -8.25 -1.28 12.79
CA TRP A 92 -9.41 -1.72 13.58
C TRP A 92 -10.70 -1.86 12.74
N ALA A 93 -10.81 -1.15 11.61
CA ALA A 93 -11.93 -1.23 10.70
C ALA A 93 -11.84 -2.41 9.72
N ILE A 94 -10.77 -3.21 9.80
CA ILE A 94 -10.53 -4.36 8.92
C ILE A 94 -10.37 -5.61 9.77
N LEU A 95 -11.15 -6.64 9.47
CA LEU A 95 -10.90 -7.98 9.96
C LEU A 95 -10.13 -8.76 8.91
N SER A 96 -8.90 -9.15 9.22
CA SER A 96 -8.07 -9.99 8.35
C SER A 96 -7.89 -11.37 8.95
N LEU A 97 -8.14 -12.41 8.14
CA LEU A 97 -7.99 -13.79 8.54
C LEU A 97 -6.85 -14.45 7.76
N ASP A 98 -6.21 -15.43 8.36
CA ASP A 98 -5.30 -16.33 7.65
C ASP A 98 -6.08 -17.48 6.96
N HIS A 99 -5.36 -18.36 6.29
CA HIS A 99 -5.94 -19.50 5.58
C HIS A 99 -6.63 -20.53 6.49
N MET A 100 -6.42 -20.47 7.81
CA MET A 100 -7.09 -21.28 8.81
C MET A 100 -8.24 -20.56 9.54
N GLY A 101 -8.61 -19.35 9.09
CA GLY A 101 -9.66 -18.53 9.70
C GLY A 101 -9.24 -17.82 10.98
N ARG A 102 -7.95 -17.78 11.34
CA ARG A 102 -7.46 -17.10 12.55
C ARG A 102 -7.22 -15.63 12.28
N ILE A 103 -7.52 -14.77 13.26
CA ILE A 103 -7.35 -13.32 13.13
C ILE A 103 -5.86 -12.96 13.03
N LYS A 104 -5.51 -12.23 11.99
CA LYS A 104 -4.15 -11.69 11.78
C LYS A 104 -3.96 -10.41 12.60
N GLN A 105 -2.80 -10.28 13.23
CA GLN A 105 -2.43 -9.13 14.05
C GLN A 105 -1.07 -8.58 13.59
N PRO A 106 -0.83 -7.26 13.67
CA PRO A 106 -1.76 -6.19 14.10
C PRO A 106 -2.68 -5.74 12.96
N CYS A 107 -2.47 -6.23 11.74
CA CYS A 107 -3.23 -5.84 10.54
C CYS A 107 -3.18 -6.92 9.45
N CYS A 108 -3.65 -6.61 8.25
CA CYS A 108 -3.75 -7.55 7.12
C CYS A 108 -2.42 -8.22 6.69
N ILE A 109 -1.28 -7.60 6.94
CA ILE A 109 0.05 -8.21 6.68
C ILE A 109 0.67 -8.86 7.91
N GLY A 110 0.04 -8.77 9.06
CA GLY A 110 0.46 -9.48 10.27
C GLY A 110 0.22 -11.00 10.16
N SER A 111 0.51 -11.71 11.24
CA SER A 111 0.29 -13.15 11.33
C SER A 111 -0.53 -13.51 12.57
N ALA A 112 -1.34 -14.54 12.48
CA ALA A 112 -2.06 -15.09 13.62
C ALA A 112 -1.12 -15.73 14.66
N ASP A 113 0.05 -16.20 14.24
CA ASP A 113 1.05 -16.82 15.10
C ASP A 113 2.01 -15.83 15.78
N ASN A 114 2.04 -14.57 15.31
CA ASN A 114 3.02 -13.57 15.72
C ASN A 114 2.65 -12.76 16.95
N ILE A 115 1.54 -13.07 17.61
CA ILE A 115 1.18 -12.45 18.90
C ILE A 115 2.32 -12.63 19.94
N LYS A 116 3.17 -13.65 19.76
CA LYS A 116 4.27 -13.99 20.68
C LYS A 116 5.67 -13.67 20.15
N LYS A 117 5.85 -13.26 18.88
CA LYS A 117 7.17 -12.99 18.29
C LYS A 117 7.26 -11.53 17.87
N GLU A 118 8.07 -10.74 18.56
CA GLU A 118 8.33 -9.32 18.27
C GLU A 118 8.96 -9.07 16.88
N THR A 119 9.43 -10.11 16.22
CA THR A 119 10.26 -10.02 15.00
C THR A 119 9.51 -9.89 13.68
N ALA A 120 8.18 -9.90 13.68
CA ALA A 120 7.41 -9.88 12.44
C ALA A 120 6.30 -8.81 12.42
N LYS A 121 6.55 -7.68 13.04
CA LYS A 121 5.67 -6.51 12.91
C LYS A 121 6.11 -5.65 11.73
N PRO A 122 5.18 -5.18 10.89
CA PRO A 122 5.51 -4.21 9.85
C PRO A 122 5.98 -2.90 10.49
N ILE A 123 6.85 -2.16 9.80
CA ILE A 123 7.21 -0.80 10.18
C ILE A 123 6.05 0.10 9.75
N CYS A 124 5.16 0.43 10.71
CA CYS A 124 3.92 1.15 10.43
C CYS A 124 4.15 2.55 9.84
N GLU A 125 5.21 3.22 10.26
CA GLU A 125 5.61 4.56 9.77
C GLU A 125 6.01 4.53 8.29
N GLU A 126 6.40 3.36 7.79
CA GLU A 126 6.83 3.12 6.40
C GLU A 126 5.78 2.31 5.61
N CYS A 127 4.59 2.16 6.15
CA CYS A 127 3.53 1.36 5.55
C CYS A 127 3.14 1.87 4.15
N GLY A 128 3.14 0.97 3.18
CA GLY A 128 2.75 1.22 1.78
C GLY A 128 1.45 0.55 1.36
N LEU A 129 0.69 -0.01 2.31
CA LEU A 129 -0.47 -0.84 2.01
C LEU A 129 -1.65 -0.04 1.45
N GLY A 130 -2.31 -0.66 0.48
CA GLY A 130 -3.53 -0.14 -0.11
C GLY A 130 -4.71 -0.08 0.86
N CYS A 131 -4.77 -0.97 1.85
CA CYS A 131 -5.86 -1.00 2.83
C CYS A 131 -5.93 0.29 3.66
N TYR A 132 -4.80 0.79 4.16
CA TYR A 132 -4.76 2.05 4.89
C TYR A 132 -5.29 3.20 4.04
N SER A 133 -4.75 3.37 2.84
CA SER A 133 -5.13 4.47 1.95
C SER A 133 -6.60 4.40 1.51
N VAL A 134 -7.14 3.22 1.32
CA VAL A 134 -8.58 3.03 1.03
C VAL A 134 -9.43 3.48 2.21
N LEU A 135 -9.11 3.09 3.43
CA LEU A 135 -9.88 3.47 4.61
C LEU A 135 -9.88 4.98 4.81
N VAL A 136 -8.71 5.61 4.77
CA VAL A 136 -8.57 7.06 4.93
C VAL A 136 -9.24 7.82 3.78
N ALA A 137 -9.14 7.33 2.54
CA ALA A 137 -9.82 7.93 1.39
C ALA A 137 -11.36 7.93 1.56
N ASN A 138 -11.90 6.97 2.28
CA ASN A 138 -13.32 6.86 2.62
C ASN A 138 -13.71 7.52 3.96
N GLY A 139 -12.80 8.31 4.56
CA GLY A 139 -13.09 9.10 5.74
C GLY A 139 -12.98 8.35 7.08
N ILE A 140 -12.49 7.11 7.07
CA ILE A 140 -12.25 6.36 8.31
C ILE A 140 -10.95 6.88 8.95
N LYS A 141 -11.06 7.37 10.17
CA LYS A 141 -9.92 7.91 10.94
C LYS A 141 -9.34 6.84 11.86
N GLY A 142 -8.05 6.90 12.11
CA GLY A 142 -7.43 6.18 13.21
C GLY A 142 -7.93 6.68 14.57
N ASN A 143 -7.86 5.83 15.57
CA ASN A 143 -8.15 6.20 16.97
C ASN A 143 -6.95 6.86 17.60
#